data_0dd9a3659c0a79758e8ae2d1560f33c9
#
_entry.id   0dd9a3659c0a79758e8ae2d1560f33c9
#
_cell.length_a   1.000
_cell.length_b   1.000
_cell.length_c   1.000
_cell.angle_alpha   90.00
_cell.angle_beta   90.00
_cell.angle_gamma   90.00
#
_symmetry.space_group_name_H-M   'P 1'
#
loop_
_entity.id
_entity.type
_entity.pdbx_description
1 polymer ?
#
loop_
_entity_poly.entity_id
_entity_poly.type
_entity_poly.pdbx_seq_one_letter_code
_entity_poly.pdbx_strand_id
1 'polypeptide(L)'
;MEEFRHFNVLVVGENPEEIIMKYDANLKVKPYVKYEYARAKEYQASYLKSLSVLRKKLEKEEGSEEDISLLDAEIQDVTNMTPEDYYFELVAGLDINEETGDAYTDENPDAKFASHRLAGFFALPFILKDGREVYTARKGDVDWSKIHLANQRPYEVAWDTVVEGKIPNGEEEHTIYENMKNRVHYFTNFESREHYIAASTAFWDYAYVDENGWVELDSKKPQFDWVINFYNRFVKPLPDNAKLTLYECVRPKED
;
A
#
# COMPACT_ATOMS: atom_id res chain seq x y z
N MET A 1 0.33 -6.82 -14.05
CA MET A 1 -0.76 -6.41 -13.13
C MET A 1 -0.52 -4.94 -12.85
N GLU A 2 -1.42 -4.04 -13.27
CA GLU A 2 -1.34 -2.66 -12.80
C GLU A 2 -1.47 -2.70 -11.28
N GLU A 3 -0.38 -2.45 -10.59
CA GLU A 3 -0.40 -2.29 -9.13
C GLU A 3 -1.38 -1.17 -8.79
N PHE A 4 -2.22 -1.42 -7.79
CA PHE A 4 -3.23 -0.47 -7.33
C PHE A 4 -2.55 0.86 -7.02
N ARG A 5 -2.66 1.82 -7.94
CA ARG A 5 -2.13 3.17 -7.76
C ARG A 5 -2.86 3.92 -6.64
N HIS A 6 -4.10 3.51 -6.34
CA HIS A 6 -4.96 4.12 -5.34
C HIS A 6 -4.94 3.30 -4.05
N PHE A 7 -4.84 3.98 -2.94
CA PHE A 7 -4.91 3.35 -1.61
C PHE A 7 -5.52 4.31 -0.59
N ASN A 8 -6.10 3.77 0.48
CA ASN A 8 -6.73 4.54 1.52
C ASN A 8 -5.79 4.73 2.70
N VAL A 9 -5.91 5.89 3.36
CA VAL A 9 -5.11 6.28 4.51
C VAL A 9 -6.01 6.81 5.60
N LEU A 10 -5.91 6.25 6.80
CA LEU A 10 -6.50 6.79 8.01
C LEU A 10 -5.53 7.79 8.65
N VAL A 11 -5.90 9.06 8.66
CA VAL A 11 -5.14 10.13 9.33
C VAL A 11 -5.79 10.49 10.65
N VAL A 12 -4.99 10.55 11.71
CA VAL A 12 -5.43 10.86 13.08
C VAL A 12 -4.75 12.14 13.58
N GLY A 13 -5.54 13.15 13.90
CA GLY A 13 -5.06 14.42 14.44
C GLY A 13 -5.99 15.59 14.12
N GLU A 14 -5.79 16.71 14.81
CA GLU A 14 -6.64 17.91 14.64
C GLU A 14 -6.50 18.53 13.25
N ASN A 15 -5.28 18.55 12.70
CA ASN A 15 -4.94 19.11 11.41
C ASN A 15 -4.56 17.99 10.42
N PRO A 16 -5.50 17.16 9.95
CA PRO A 16 -5.19 15.98 9.14
C PRO A 16 -4.49 16.32 7.84
N GLU A 17 -4.79 17.47 7.23
CA GLU A 17 -4.13 17.94 6.01
C GLU A 17 -2.64 18.24 6.24
N GLU A 18 -2.29 18.93 7.34
CA GLU A 18 -0.89 19.21 7.68
C GLU A 18 -0.10 17.93 7.99
N ILE A 19 -0.78 16.92 8.55
CA ILE A 19 -0.17 15.64 8.88
C ILE A 19 0.15 14.86 7.60
N ILE A 20 -0.83 14.74 6.69
CA ILE A 20 -0.67 13.93 5.48
C ILE A 20 0.26 14.60 4.47
N MET A 21 0.24 15.93 4.35
CA MET A 21 1.08 16.68 3.42
C MET A 21 2.59 16.47 3.62
N LYS A 22 3.03 16.04 4.78
CA LYS A 22 4.44 15.67 5.03
C LYS A 22 4.93 14.55 4.11
N TYR A 23 4.00 13.75 3.55
CA TYR A 23 4.28 12.59 2.72
C TYR A 23 3.94 12.79 1.24
N ASP A 24 3.64 14.01 0.82
CA ASP A 24 3.39 14.37 -0.58
C ASP A 24 4.71 14.37 -1.38
N ALA A 25 4.75 13.66 -2.50
CA ALA A 25 5.91 13.63 -3.39
C ALA A 25 6.20 14.99 -4.04
N ASN A 26 5.20 15.88 -4.13
CA ASN A 26 5.37 17.23 -4.66
C ASN A 26 5.89 18.23 -3.62
N LEU A 27 5.96 17.84 -2.35
CA LEU A 27 6.52 18.67 -1.30
C LEU A 27 8.03 18.81 -1.52
N LYS A 28 8.49 20.03 -1.76
CA LYS A 28 9.91 20.33 -1.85
C LYS A 28 10.50 20.54 -0.47
N VAL A 29 11.64 19.91 -0.20
CA VAL A 29 12.38 20.04 1.04
C VAL A 29 13.68 20.81 0.82
N LYS A 30 14.40 21.13 1.91
CA LYS A 30 15.72 21.70 1.81
C LYS A 30 16.64 20.71 1.06
N PRO A 31 17.37 21.16 0.00
CA PRO A 31 18.23 20.28 -0.76
C PRO A 31 19.19 19.48 0.12
N TYR A 32 19.32 18.20 -0.16
CA TYR A 32 20.20 17.26 0.52
C TYR A 32 20.95 16.37 -0.47
N VAL A 33 22.05 15.77 -0.06
CA VAL A 33 22.81 14.83 -0.88
C VAL A 33 21.98 13.57 -1.09
N LYS A 34 21.58 13.31 -2.33
CA LYS A 34 20.85 12.08 -2.72
C LYS A 34 21.85 10.96 -3.01
N TYR A 35 22.93 11.29 -3.73
CA TYR A 35 23.99 10.36 -4.08
C TYR A 35 25.36 10.97 -3.82
N GLU A 36 26.20 10.26 -3.04
CA GLU A 36 27.58 10.62 -2.77
C GLU A 36 28.49 10.06 -3.88
N TYR A 37 29.29 10.89 -4.54
CA TYR A 37 30.20 10.43 -5.60
C TYR A 37 31.20 9.36 -5.12
N ALA A 38 31.69 9.50 -3.89
CA ALA A 38 32.59 8.52 -3.27
C ALA A 38 32.02 7.09 -3.22
N ARG A 39 30.69 6.94 -3.33
CA ARG A 39 29.98 5.65 -3.29
C ARG A 39 29.56 5.12 -4.66
N ALA A 40 30.04 5.70 -5.75
CA ALA A 40 29.69 5.31 -7.12
C ALA A 40 29.78 3.79 -7.38
N LYS A 41 30.86 3.17 -6.91
CA LYS A 41 31.09 1.72 -7.03
C LYS A 41 30.04 0.89 -6.26
N GLU A 42 29.60 1.37 -5.11
CA GLU A 42 28.57 0.68 -4.31
C GLU A 42 27.21 0.74 -5.00
N TYR A 43 26.87 1.87 -5.60
CA TYR A 43 25.63 2.03 -6.35
C TYR A 43 25.59 1.10 -7.55
N GLN A 44 26.65 1.07 -8.38
CA GLN A 44 26.76 0.16 -9.50
C GLN A 44 26.62 -1.31 -9.07
N ALA A 45 27.35 -1.72 -8.03
CA ALA A 45 27.30 -3.08 -7.52
C ALA A 45 25.92 -3.45 -6.97
N SER A 46 25.23 -2.51 -6.31
CA SER A 46 23.87 -2.71 -5.81
C SER A 46 22.87 -2.89 -6.96
N TYR A 47 22.99 -2.08 -8.00
CA TYR A 47 22.13 -2.18 -9.17
C TYR A 47 22.33 -3.51 -9.91
N LEU A 48 23.57 -3.91 -10.19
CA LEU A 48 23.89 -5.22 -10.79
C LEU A 48 23.33 -6.39 -9.98
N LYS A 49 23.36 -6.27 -8.65
CA LYS A 49 22.77 -7.27 -7.77
C LYS A 49 21.24 -7.33 -7.93
N SER A 50 20.58 -6.19 -8.04
CA SER A 50 19.11 -6.11 -8.24
C SER A 50 18.71 -6.73 -9.58
N LEU A 51 19.42 -6.41 -10.65
CA LEU A 51 19.21 -7.00 -11.98
C LEU A 51 19.41 -8.53 -11.94
N SER A 52 20.44 -9.00 -11.24
CA SER A 52 20.70 -10.44 -11.09
C SER A 52 19.60 -11.18 -10.32
N VAL A 53 18.96 -10.52 -9.34
CA VAL A 53 17.82 -11.07 -8.61
C VAL A 53 16.59 -11.13 -9.50
N LEU A 54 16.32 -10.04 -10.24
CA LEU A 54 15.21 -9.97 -11.20
C LEU A 54 15.33 -11.04 -12.28
N ARG A 55 16.54 -11.22 -12.84
CA ARG A 55 16.84 -12.27 -13.82
C ARG A 55 16.48 -13.67 -13.32
N LYS A 56 16.92 -14.00 -12.09
CA LYS A 56 16.60 -15.29 -11.46
C LYS A 56 15.10 -15.47 -11.20
N LYS A 57 14.39 -14.38 -10.93
CA LYS A 57 12.94 -14.40 -10.75
C LYS A 57 12.24 -14.71 -12.07
N LEU A 58 12.62 -14.02 -13.16
CA LEU A 58 12.07 -14.24 -14.49
C LEU A 58 12.32 -15.68 -14.99
N GLU A 59 13.52 -16.24 -14.77
CA GLU A 59 13.81 -17.63 -15.09
C GLU A 59 12.90 -18.63 -14.36
N LYS A 60 12.56 -18.33 -13.09
CA LYS A 60 11.73 -19.19 -12.24
C LYS A 60 10.24 -19.12 -12.57
N GLU A 61 9.79 -17.96 -13.04
CA GLU A 61 8.39 -17.67 -13.37
C GLU A 61 8.09 -17.93 -14.86
N GLU A 62 9.01 -18.58 -15.60
CA GLU A 62 8.90 -18.83 -17.04
C GLU A 62 8.67 -17.52 -17.83
N GLY A 63 9.38 -16.46 -17.45
CA GLY A 63 9.38 -15.18 -18.16
C GLY A 63 9.78 -15.33 -19.63
N SER A 64 9.40 -14.37 -20.49
CA SER A 64 9.70 -14.47 -21.91
C SER A 64 11.22 -14.45 -22.18
N GLU A 65 11.67 -15.18 -23.21
CA GLU A 65 13.07 -15.14 -23.64
C GLU A 65 13.52 -13.71 -24.02
N GLU A 66 12.59 -12.89 -24.50
CA GLU A 66 12.83 -11.49 -24.85
C GLU A 66 13.14 -10.64 -23.60
N ASP A 67 12.35 -10.77 -22.53
CA ASP A 67 12.58 -10.05 -21.27
C ASP A 67 13.92 -10.43 -20.63
N ILE A 68 14.27 -11.74 -20.66
CA ILE A 68 15.55 -12.23 -20.15
C ILE A 68 16.71 -11.67 -20.98
N SER A 69 16.56 -11.64 -22.32
CA SER A 69 17.59 -11.12 -23.23
C SER A 69 17.84 -9.62 -23.03
N LEU A 70 16.77 -8.82 -22.85
CA LEU A 70 16.88 -7.39 -22.57
C LEU A 70 17.61 -7.16 -21.23
N LEU A 71 17.26 -7.93 -20.21
CA LEU A 71 17.89 -7.83 -18.89
C LEU A 71 19.36 -8.26 -18.92
N ASP A 72 19.71 -9.29 -19.70
CA ASP A 72 21.10 -9.72 -19.88
C ASP A 72 21.93 -8.64 -20.61
N ALA A 73 21.35 -7.96 -21.60
CA ALA A 73 21.99 -6.82 -22.27
C ALA A 73 22.24 -5.67 -21.28
N GLU A 74 21.26 -5.32 -20.45
CA GLU A 74 21.42 -4.27 -19.43
C GLU A 74 22.50 -4.63 -18.39
N ILE A 75 22.51 -5.89 -17.90
CA ILE A 75 23.56 -6.37 -17.01
C ILE A 75 24.94 -6.23 -17.66
N GLN A 76 25.05 -6.56 -18.93
CA GLN A 76 26.32 -6.45 -19.66
C GLN A 76 26.76 -5.00 -19.83
N ASP A 77 25.83 -4.11 -20.20
CA ASP A 77 26.11 -2.69 -20.39
C ASP A 77 26.60 -2.05 -19.08
N VAL A 78 25.88 -2.25 -17.97
CA VAL A 78 26.29 -1.72 -16.66
C VAL A 78 27.59 -2.34 -16.16
N THR A 79 27.87 -3.63 -16.47
CA THR A 79 29.14 -4.29 -16.10
C THR A 79 30.32 -3.70 -16.86
N ASN A 80 30.11 -3.24 -18.09
CA ASN A 80 31.17 -2.66 -18.93
C ASN A 80 31.45 -1.18 -18.60
N MET A 81 30.54 -0.49 -17.90
CA MET A 81 30.76 0.87 -17.45
C MET A 81 31.81 0.94 -16.35
N THR A 82 32.55 2.03 -16.31
CA THR A 82 33.28 2.36 -15.08
C THR A 82 32.31 2.82 -13.98
N PRO A 83 32.65 2.68 -12.69
CA PRO A 83 31.80 3.22 -11.62
C PRO A 83 31.50 4.71 -11.76
N GLU A 84 32.42 5.48 -12.33
CA GLU A 84 32.26 6.90 -12.60
C GLU A 84 31.24 7.16 -13.70
N ASP A 85 31.34 6.46 -14.84
CA ASP A 85 30.38 6.60 -15.95
C ASP A 85 28.97 6.20 -15.47
N TYR A 86 28.85 5.08 -14.76
CA TYR A 86 27.58 4.64 -14.16
C TYR A 86 27.01 5.71 -13.22
N TYR A 87 27.86 6.32 -12.38
CA TYR A 87 27.40 7.36 -11.46
C TYR A 87 26.81 8.56 -12.20
N PHE A 88 27.48 9.06 -13.25
CA PHE A 88 26.97 10.20 -14.01
C PHE A 88 25.68 9.89 -14.77
N GLU A 89 25.48 8.66 -15.20
CA GLU A 89 24.17 8.23 -15.73
C GLU A 89 23.10 8.18 -14.64
N LEU A 90 23.41 7.62 -13.46
CA LEU A 90 22.50 7.55 -12.32
C LEU A 90 22.01 8.90 -11.84
N VAL A 91 22.87 9.92 -11.86
CA VAL A 91 22.56 11.27 -11.36
C VAL A 91 22.17 12.25 -12.46
N ALA A 92 21.93 11.78 -13.68
CA ALA A 92 21.57 12.63 -14.80
C ALA A 92 20.30 13.45 -14.46
N GLY A 93 20.41 14.78 -14.61
CA GLY A 93 19.32 15.71 -14.31
C GLY A 93 19.25 16.19 -12.85
N LEU A 94 20.13 15.72 -11.97
CA LEU A 94 20.27 16.27 -10.61
C LEU A 94 21.30 17.40 -10.57
N ASP A 95 21.20 18.25 -9.54
CA ASP A 95 22.21 19.27 -9.25
C ASP A 95 23.47 18.61 -8.67
N ILE A 96 24.63 18.86 -9.32
CA ILE A 96 25.90 18.26 -8.90
C ILE A 96 26.79 19.34 -8.28
N ASN A 97 27.36 19.08 -7.13
CA ASN A 97 28.39 19.90 -6.52
C ASN A 97 29.71 19.75 -7.29
N GLU A 98 30.21 20.82 -7.87
CA GLU A 98 31.42 20.80 -8.70
C GLU A 98 32.70 20.40 -7.94
N GLU A 99 32.75 20.62 -6.61
CA GLU A 99 33.92 20.32 -5.81
C GLU A 99 33.97 18.86 -5.31
N THR A 100 32.79 18.31 -4.91
CA THR A 100 32.71 16.96 -4.34
C THR A 100 32.22 15.92 -5.32
N GLY A 101 31.51 16.34 -6.38
CA GLY A 101 30.82 15.45 -7.31
C GLY A 101 29.49 14.92 -6.77
N ASP A 102 29.07 15.27 -5.55
CA ASP A 102 27.84 14.77 -4.95
C ASP A 102 26.60 15.35 -5.64
N ALA A 103 25.60 14.53 -5.84
CA ALA A 103 24.34 14.92 -6.44
C ALA A 103 23.28 15.24 -5.39
N TYR A 104 22.60 16.37 -5.58
CA TYR A 104 21.60 16.93 -4.67
C TYR A 104 20.19 16.81 -5.26
N THR A 105 19.21 16.70 -4.37
CA THR A 105 17.80 16.79 -4.68
C THR A 105 17.04 17.58 -3.61
N ASP A 106 15.91 18.17 -3.98
CA ASP A 106 14.93 18.78 -3.10
C ASP A 106 13.64 17.94 -2.99
N GLU A 107 13.64 16.73 -3.54
CA GLU A 107 12.52 15.80 -3.46
C GLU A 107 12.28 15.37 -2.00
N ASN A 108 11.02 15.17 -1.66
CA ASN A 108 10.65 14.70 -0.32
C ASN A 108 11.12 13.24 -0.10
N PRO A 109 12.07 12.96 0.81
CA PRO A 109 12.53 11.60 1.08
C PRO A 109 11.49 10.73 1.77
N ASP A 110 10.46 11.36 2.39
CA ASP A 110 9.36 10.67 3.07
C ASP A 110 8.12 10.51 2.17
N ALA A 111 8.23 10.82 0.87
CA ALA A 111 7.14 10.76 -0.08
C ALA A 111 6.46 9.37 -0.12
N LYS A 112 5.13 9.37 -0.06
CA LYS A 112 4.29 8.17 -0.10
C LYS A 112 3.24 8.22 -1.22
N PHE A 113 2.85 9.42 -1.65
CA PHE A 113 1.83 9.62 -2.68
C PHE A 113 2.14 10.86 -3.51
N ALA A 114 1.60 10.89 -4.74
CA ALA A 114 1.69 12.01 -5.66
C ALA A 114 0.47 12.93 -5.61
N SER A 115 -0.67 12.43 -5.18
CA SER A 115 -1.88 13.20 -4.97
C SER A 115 -2.77 12.53 -3.93
N HIS A 116 -3.60 13.33 -3.27
CA HIS A 116 -4.58 12.83 -2.31
C HIS A 116 -5.88 13.63 -2.41
N ARG A 117 -6.95 13.07 -1.89
CA ARG A 117 -8.24 13.75 -1.74
C ARG A 117 -8.96 13.22 -0.50
N LEU A 118 -9.80 14.07 0.08
CA LEU A 118 -10.67 13.67 1.16
C LEU A 118 -11.63 12.60 0.62
N ALA A 119 -11.56 11.47 1.17
CA ALA A 119 -12.05 10.17 0.80
C ALA A 119 -12.67 10.04 -0.57
N GLY A 120 -12.14 9.17 -1.28
CA GLY A 120 -12.50 8.97 -2.66
C GLY A 120 -13.29 7.71 -2.92
N PHE A 121 -13.08 7.19 -4.11
CA PHE A 121 -13.86 6.14 -4.73
C PHE A 121 -13.79 4.79 -4.00
N PHE A 122 -12.71 4.53 -3.23
CA PHE A 122 -12.47 3.22 -2.60
C PHE A 122 -12.67 3.21 -1.07
N ALA A 123 -12.66 4.38 -0.39
CA ALA A 123 -12.86 4.42 1.04
C ALA A 123 -14.35 4.46 1.37
N LEU A 124 -14.80 3.54 2.21
CA LEU A 124 -16.13 3.62 2.79
C LEU A 124 -16.16 4.75 3.84
N PRO A 125 -17.20 5.60 3.84
CA PRO A 125 -17.33 6.67 4.82
C PRO A 125 -17.53 6.13 6.23
N PHE A 126 -17.20 6.93 7.24
CA PHE A 126 -17.66 6.68 8.59
C PHE A 126 -19.18 6.87 8.66
N ILE A 127 -19.85 5.93 9.29
CA ILE A 127 -21.27 6.05 9.63
C ILE A 127 -21.35 6.58 11.06
N LEU A 128 -21.94 7.75 11.24
CA LEU A 128 -22.12 8.35 12.55
C LEU A 128 -23.31 7.71 13.29
N LYS A 129 -23.36 7.88 14.62
CA LYS A 129 -24.47 7.42 15.47
C LYS A 129 -25.82 8.01 15.09
N ASP A 130 -25.83 9.18 14.44
CA ASP A 130 -27.02 9.82 13.89
C ASP A 130 -27.38 9.36 12.45
N GLY A 131 -26.59 8.45 11.88
CA GLY A 131 -26.81 7.86 10.56
C GLY A 131 -26.18 8.62 9.39
N ARG A 132 -25.52 9.78 9.62
CA ARG A 132 -24.82 10.50 8.56
C ARG A 132 -23.55 9.77 8.15
N GLU A 133 -23.20 9.90 6.88
CA GLU A 133 -21.96 9.41 6.31
C GLU A 133 -20.99 10.56 6.12
N VAL A 134 -19.76 10.42 6.64
CA VAL A 134 -18.73 11.45 6.59
C VAL A 134 -17.34 10.82 6.45
N TYR A 135 -16.38 11.59 5.95
CA TYR A 135 -14.98 11.14 5.86
C TYR A 135 -14.09 11.73 6.94
N THR A 136 -14.65 12.60 7.77
CA THR A 136 -13.98 13.14 8.96
C THR A 136 -14.94 13.10 10.13
N ALA A 137 -14.52 12.49 11.24
CA ALA A 137 -15.33 12.37 12.45
C ALA A 137 -14.48 12.34 13.71
N ARG A 138 -15.09 12.62 14.87
CA ARG A 138 -14.53 12.19 16.15
C ARG A 138 -14.79 10.68 16.32
N LYS A 139 -13.82 9.95 16.84
CA LYS A 139 -13.95 8.50 17.05
C LYS A 139 -15.22 8.13 17.81
N GLY A 140 -15.55 8.90 18.88
CA GLY A 140 -16.71 8.68 19.72
C GLY A 140 -18.07 8.90 19.04
N ASP A 141 -18.10 9.65 17.91
CA ASP A 141 -19.32 9.90 17.13
C ASP A 141 -19.61 8.80 16.11
N VAL A 142 -18.62 7.96 15.81
CA VAL A 142 -18.73 6.88 14.81
C VAL A 142 -19.50 5.70 15.40
N ASP A 143 -20.43 5.16 14.63
CA ASP A 143 -21.13 3.90 14.93
C ASP A 143 -20.31 2.70 14.42
N TRP A 144 -19.32 2.31 15.21
CA TRP A 144 -18.42 1.20 14.88
C TRP A 144 -19.14 -0.12 14.66
N SER A 145 -20.33 -0.30 15.24
CA SER A 145 -21.13 -1.53 15.03
C SER A 145 -21.63 -1.69 13.60
N LYS A 146 -21.61 -0.60 12.80
CA LYS A 146 -22.02 -0.60 11.40
C LYS A 146 -20.87 -0.70 10.41
N ILE A 147 -19.63 -0.47 10.85
CA ILE A 147 -18.45 -0.42 9.94
C ILE A 147 -17.29 -1.32 10.34
N HIS A 148 -17.30 -1.87 11.56
CA HIS A 148 -16.30 -2.82 12.00
C HIS A 148 -16.97 -4.11 12.48
N LEU A 149 -16.66 -5.23 11.84
CA LEU A 149 -17.28 -6.52 12.05
C LEU A 149 -18.82 -6.51 11.83
N ALA A 150 -19.30 -5.56 11.04
CA ALA A 150 -20.69 -5.44 10.68
C ALA A 150 -21.07 -6.37 9.52
N ASN A 151 -22.36 -6.70 9.43
CA ASN A 151 -22.93 -7.43 8.30
C ASN A 151 -22.16 -8.71 7.94
N GLN A 152 -21.93 -9.58 8.92
CA GLN A 152 -21.18 -10.83 8.73
C GLN A 152 -21.94 -11.89 7.92
N ARG A 153 -23.31 -11.81 7.90
CA ARG A 153 -24.16 -12.82 7.30
C ARG A 153 -23.81 -13.19 5.84
N PRO A 154 -23.57 -12.26 4.90
CA PRO A 154 -23.21 -12.63 3.52
C PRO A 154 -21.91 -13.45 3.45
N TYR A 155 -20.94 -13.15 4.29
CA TYR A 155 -19.66 -13.85 4.34
C TYR A 155 -19.79 -15.24 4.99
N GLU A 156 -20.63 -15.35 6.02
CA GLU A 156 -20.98 -16.67 6.60
C GLU A 156 -21.59 -17.57 5.56
N VAL A 157 -22.61 -17.07 4.84
CA VAL A 157 -23.28 -17.82 3.77
C VAL A 157 -22.32 -18.18 2.64
N ALA A 158 -21.45 -17.25 2.22
CA ALA A 158 -20.46 -17.53 1.18
C ALA A 158 -19.53 -18.68 1.58
N TRP A 159 -18.99 -18.67 2.80
CA TRP A 159 -18.16 -19.75 3.29
C TRP A 159 -18.92 -21.07 3.40
N ASP A 160 -20.06 -21.03 4.09
CA ASP A 160 -20.90 -22.21 4.33
C ASP A 160 -21.31 -22.92 3.04
N THR A 161 -21.64 -22.14 1.99
CA THR A 161 -22.12 -22.71 0.71
C THR A 161 -20.99 -23.07 -0.24
N VAL A 162 -19.92 -22.28 -0.32
CA VAL A 162 -18.83 -22.48 -1.32
C VAL A 162 -17.74 -23.41 -0.78
N VAL A 163 -17.38 -23.27 0.51
CA VAL A 163 -16.29 -24.07 1.11
C VAL A 163 -16.84 -25.33 1.76
N GLU A 164 -17.91 -25.22 2.55
CA GLU A 164 -18.48 -26.35 3.28
C GLU A 164 -19.54 -27.13 2.50
N GLY A 165 -19.95 -26.61 1.33
CA GLY A 165 -20.91 -27.29 0.44
C GLY A 165 -22.34 -27.35 0.99
N LYS A 166 -22.72 -26.47 1.93
CA LYS A 166 -24.09 -26.39 2.43
C LYS A 166 -25.03 -25.90 1.33
N ILE A 167 -26.26 -26.40 1.32
CA ILE A 167 -27.27 -25.99 0.34
C ILE A 167 -27.79 -24.61 0.73
N PRO A 168 -27.76 -23.60 -0.18
CA PRO A 168 -28.33 -22.28 0.07
C PRO A 168 -29.82 -22.38 0.41
N ASN A 169 -30.27 -21.64 1.43
CA ASN A 169 -31.64 -21.59 1.87
C ASN A 169 -32.28 -20.25 1.52
N GLY A 170 -33.21 -20.24 0.56
CA GLY A 170 -33.90 -19.06 0.09
C GLY A 170 -33.12 -18.26 -0.97
N GLU A 171 -33.77 -17.24 -1.51
CA GLU A 171 -33.27 -16.47 -2.66
C GLU A 171 -32.00 -15.66 -2.35
N GLU A 172 -31.91 -15.09 -1.15
CA GLU A 172 -30.76 -14.29 -0.73
C GLU A 172 -29.49 -15.15 -0.67
N GLU A 173 -29.53 -16.29 0.01
CA GLU A 173 -28.36 -17.20 0.12
C GLU A 173 -27.98 -17.78 -1.24
N HIS A 174 -28.97 -18.07 -2.09
CA HIS A 174 -28.72 -18.54 -3.45
C HIS A 174 -28.00 -17.47 -4.29
N THR A 175 -28.40 -16.21 -4.17
CA THR A 175 -27.73 -15.09 -4.84
C THR A 175 -26.28 -14.94 -4.39
N ILE A 176 -26.01 -15.04 -3.08
CA ILE A 176 -24.64 -14.99 -2.55
C ILE A 176 -23.80 -16.14 -3.10
N TYR A 177 -24.33 -17.36 -3.08
CA TYR A 177 -23.67 -18.54 -3.62
C TYR A 177 -23.34 -18.37 -5.12
N GLU A 178 -24.30 -17.96 -5.94
CA GLU A 178 -24.09 -17.76 -7.38
C GLU A 178 -22.97 -16.75 -7.68
N ASN A 179 -22.86 -15.69 -6.87
CA ASN A 179 -21.81 -14.68 -7.01
C ASN A 179 -20.42 -15.19 -6.58
N MET A 180 -20.33 -16.17 -5.68
CA MET A 180 -19.09 -16.61 -5.07
C MET A 180 -18.62 -18.01 -5.50
N LYS A 181 -19.50 -18.86 -6.06
CA LYS A 181 -19.20 -20.27 -6.40
C LYS A 181 -17.98 -20.47 -7.29
N ASN A 182 -17.67 -19.51 -8.17
CA ASN A 182 -16.51 -19.57 -9.06
C ASN A 182 -15.23 -19.02 -8.45
N ARG A 183 -15.25 -18.58 -7.18
CA ARG A 183 -14.13 -17.97 -6.46
C ARG A 183 -13.58 -18.88 -5.37
N VAL A 184 -13.69 -20.20 -5.52
CA VAL A 184 -13.21 -21.19 -4.53
C VAL A 184 -11.76 -20.95 -4.13
N HIS A 185 -10.89 -20.62 -5.11
CA HIS A 185 -9.48 -20.31 -4.87
C HIS A 185 -9.25 -19.09 -3.95
N TYR A 186 -10.21 -18.16 -3.88
CA TYR A 186 -10.11 -17.00 -2.97
C TYR A 186 -10.14 -17.43 -1.50
N PHE A 187 -10.95 -18.45 -1.18
CA PHE A 187 -11.10 -18.94 0.19
C PHE A 187 -9.87 -19.68 0.71
N THR A 188 -9.00 -20.18 -0.18
CA THR A 188 -7.76 -20.86 0.22
C THR A 188 -6.73 -19.92 0.88
N ASN A 189 -6.95 -18.61 0.77
CA ASN A 189 -6.11 -17.61 1.43
C ASN A 189 -6.42 -17.45 2.93
N PHE A 190 -7.47 -18.11 3.44
CA PHE A 190 -7.92 -17.97 4.82
C PHE A 190 -7.73 -19.28 5.59
N GLU A 191 -7.24 -19.18 6.81
CA GLU A 191 -6.96 -20.34 7.66
C GLU A 191 -8.23 -21.02 8.20
N SER A 192 -9.31 -20.22 8.37
CA SER A 192 -10.60 -20.69 8.90
C SER A 192 -11.76 -19.81 8.45
N ARG A 193 -12.99 -20.30 8.71
CA ARG A 193 -14.23 -19.56 8.51
C ARG A 193 -14.23 -18.22 9.27
N GLU A 194 -13.83 -18.27 10.54
CA GLU A 194 -13.77 -17.10 11.42
C GLU A 194 -12.76 -16.08 10.90
N HIS A 195 -11.60 -16.56 10.44
CA HIS A 195 -10.58 -15.71 9.84
C HIS A 195 -11.11 -15.00 8.59
N TYR A 196 -11.78 -15.72 7.69
CA TYR A 196 -12.41 -15.16 6.50
C TYR A 196 -13.45 -14.08 6.85
N ILE A 197 -14.38 -14.38 7.77
CA ILE A 197 -15.42 -13.44 8.17
C ILE A 197 -14.80 -12.19 8.80
N ALA A 198 -13.86 -12.36 9.74
CA ALA A 198 -13.20 -11.26 10.40
C ALA A 198 -12.45 -10.35 9.42
N ALA A 199 -11.68 -10.92 8.50
CA ALA A 199 -10.94 -10.17 7.49
C ALA A 199 -11.86 -9.43 6.50
N SER A 200 -12.98 -10.04 6.13
CA SER A 200 -13.92 -9.47 5.16
C SER A 200 -14.82 -8.36 5.74
N THR A 201 -14.93 -8.28 7.06
CA THR A 201 -15.82 -7.32 7.74
C THR A 201 -15.08 -6.32 8.64
N ALA A 202 -13.76 -6.49 8.82
CA ALA A 202 -12.96 -5.57 9.62
C ALA A 202 -12.87 -4.18 8.97
N PHE A 203 -12.90 -3.13 9.79
CA PHE A 203 -12.47 -1.82 9.36
C PHE A 203 -10.94 -1.78 9.27
N TRP A 204 -10.42 -1.41 8.11
CA TRP A 204 -8.99 -1.27 7.87
C TRP A 204 -8.71 -0.34 6.69
N ASP A 205 -7.51 0.25 6.68
CA ASP A 205 -6.95 1.03 5.58
C ASP A 205 -5.53 0.55 5.26
N TYR A 206 -5.02 0.94 4.09
CA TYR A 206 -3.66 0.60 3.67
C TYR A 206 -2.60 1.19 4.60
N ALA A 207 -2.82 2.42 5.06
CA ALA A 207 -1.91 3.11 5.98
C ALA A 207 -2.66 3.81 7.11
N TYR A 208 -1.94 3.99 8.21
CA TYR A 208 -2.29 4.79 9.37
C TYR A 208 -1.24 5.89 9.53
N VAL A 209 -1.69 7.13 9.79
CA VAL A 209 -0.81 8.28 9.95
C VAL A 209 -1.28 9.13 11.13
N ASP A 210 -0.36 9.51 11.99
CA ASP A 210 -0.57 10.46 13.06
C ASP A 210 0.63 11.42 13.21
N GLU A 211 0.69 12.17 14.30
CA GLU A 211 1.81 13.08 14.59
C GLU A 211 3.15 12.35 14.76
N ASN A 212 3.13 11.06 15.09
CA ASN A 212 4.32 10.23 15.31
C ASN A 212 4.86 9.62 14.02
N GLY A 213 4.08 9.61 12.93
CA GLY A 213 4.57 9.14 11.64
C GLY A 213 3.58 8.30 10.85
N TRP A 214 4.14 7.68 9.80
CA TRP A 214 3.46 6.85 8.83
C TRP A 214 3.69 5.36 9.11
N VAL A 215 2.63 4.59 9.18
CA VAL A 215 2.67 3.13 9.29
C VAL A 215 1.79 2.54 8.18
N GLU A 216 2.34 1.65 7.37
CA GLU A 216 1.63 1.07 6.23
C GLU A 216 1.71 -0.45 6.21
N LEU A 217 0.84 -1.05 5.41
CA LEU A 217 0.85 -2.48 5.12
C LEU A 217 2.20 -2.89 4.52
N ASP A 218 2.87 -3.81 5.19
CA ASP A 218 4.11 -4.41 4.68
C ASP A 218 3.76 -5.49 3.65
N SER A 219 4.06 -5.24 2.38
CA SER A 219 3.79 -6.18 1.27
C SER A 219 4.52 -7.52 1.39
N LYS A 220 5.53 -7.61 2.28
CA LYS A 220 6.29 -8.85 2.56
C LYS A 220 5.65 -9.71 3.64
N LYS A 221 4.60 -9.22 4.31
CA LYS A 221 3.87 -9.93 5.35
C LYS A 221 2.47 -10.32 4.89
N PRO A 222 1.87 -11.35 5.52
CA PRO A 222 0.48 -11.71 5.24
C PRO A 222 -0.44 -10.49 5.45
N GLN A 223 -1.16 -10.09 4.41
CA GLN A 223 -2.09 -8.97 4.45
C GLN A 223 -3.17 -9.14 5.53
N PHE A 224 -3.58 -10.38 5.79
CA PHE A 224 -4.65 -10.68 6.71
C PHE A 224 -4.38 -10.25 8.15
N ASP A 225 -3.14 -10.41 8.63
CA ASP A 225 -2.76 -9.95 9.97
C ASP A 225 -2.94 -8.44 10.13
N TRP A 226 -2.64 -7.67 9.07
CA TRP A 226 -2.87 -6.24 9.05
C TRP A 226 -4.37 -5.92 9.12
N VAL A 227 -5.16 -6.53 8.23
CA VAL A 227 -6.61 -6.30 8.09
C VAL A 227 -7.36 -6.57 9.40
N ILE A 228 -7.19 -7.74 9.99
CA ILE A 228 -7.94 -8.14 11.19
C ILE A 228 -7.49 -7.39 12.45
N ASN A 229 -6.24 -6.93 12.49
CA ASN A 229 -5.67 -6.24 13.64
C ASN A 229 -5.69 -4.72 13.53
N PHE A 230 -5.96 -4.15 12.35
CA PHE A 230 -5.90 -2.70 12.11
C PHE A 230 -6.73 -1.89 13.11
N TYR A 231 -8.02 -2.22 13.26
CA TYR A 231 -8.90 -1.54 14.19
C TYR A 231 -8.40 -1.64 15.64
N ASN A 232 -8.04 -2.83 16.08
CA ASN A 232 -7.58 -3.07 17.46
C ASN A 232 -6.26 -2.37 17.77
N ARG A 233 -5.37 -2.25 16.77
CA ARG A 233 -4.05 -1.65 16.90
C ARG A 233 -4.09 -0.13 16.84
N PHE A 234 -4.83 0.43 15.90
CA PHE A 234 -4.75 1.85 15.57
C PHE A 234 -5.96 2.68 15.99
N VAL A 235 -7.15 2.09 16.00
CA VAL A 235 -8.38 2.85 16.26
C VAL A 235 -8.86 2.67 17.70
N LYS A 236 -8.95 1.44 18.16
CA LYS A 236 -9.49 1.12 19.48
C LYS A 236 -8.78 1.84 20.64
N PRO A 237 -7.44 1.97 20.64
CA PRO A 237 -6.72 2.65 21.74
C PRO A 237 -6.92 4.17 21.77
N LEU A 238 -7.38 4.79 20.68
CA LEU A 238 -7.56 6.23 20.61
C LEU A 238 -8.65 6.71 21.56
N PRO A 239 -8.53 7.92 22.12
CA PRO A 239 -9.60 8.54 22.91
C PRO A 239 -10.80 8.90 22.01
N ASP A 240 -11.99 8.98 22.60
CA ASP A 240 -13.23 9.25 21.84
C ASP A 240 -13.24 10.61 21.13
N ASN A 241 -12.49 11.60 21.64
CA ASN A 241 -12.32 12.90 20.99
C ASN A 241 -11.26 12.91 19.89
N ALA A 242 -10.56 11.80 19.60
CA ALA A 242 -9.61 11.74 18.50
C ALA A 242 -10.32 12.00 17.17
N LYS A 243 -9.76 12.92 16.38
CA LYS A 243 -10.27 13.24 15.04
C LYS A 243 -9.66 12.29 14.03
N LEU A 244 -10.52 11.60 13.31
CA LEU A 244 -10.22 10.62 12.27
C LEU A 244 -10.58 11.21 10.92
N THR A 245 -9.72 11.06 9.92
CA THR A 245 -9.99 11.50 8.55
C THR A 245 -9.52 10.44 7.56
N LEU A 246 -10.37 10.10 6.61
CA LEU A 246 -10.07 9.16 5.53
C LEU A 246 -9.63 9.92 4.30
N TYR A 247 -8.46 9.57 3.77
CA TYR A 247 -7.96 10.05 2.49
C TYR A 247 -7.79 8.89 1.52
N GLU A 248 -8.06 9.17 0.24
CA GLU A 248 -7.60 8.37 -0.88
C GLU A 248 -6.33 9.00 -1.43
N CYS A 249 -5.28 8.20 -1.55
CA CYS A 249 -3.98 8.61 -2.07
C CYS A 249 -3.66 7.85 -3.35
N VAL A 250 -2.88 8.47 -4.23
CA VAL A 250 -2.39 7.88 -5.47
C VAL A 250 -0.88 7.78 -5.38
N ARG A 251 -0.32 6.60 -5.58
CA ARG A 251 1.14 6.40 -5.59
C ARG A 251 1.81 7.23 -6.68
N PRO A 252 3.03 7.73 -6.47
CA PRO A 252 3.84 8.27 -7.54
C PRO A 252 3.97 7.24 -8.68
N LYS A 253 4.18 7.72 -9.91
CA LYS A 253 4.62 6.81 -10.98
C LYS A 253 6.04 6.38 -10.62
N GLU A 254 6.29 5.09 -10.66
CA GLU A 254 7.66 4.60 -10.70
C GLU A 254 8.18 4.90 -12.12
N ASP A 255 9.26 5.70 -12.21
CA ASP A 255 9.97 6.01 -13.45
C ASP A 255 10.84 4.81 -13.87
#